data_29dc7886727af6ed1b515b91971fef8a
#
_entry.id   29dc7886727af6ed1b515b91971fef8a
#
_cell.length_a   1.000
_cell.length_b   1.000
_cell.length_c   1.000
_cell.angle_alpha   90.00
_cell.angle_beta   90.00
_cell.angle_gamma   90.00
#
_symmetry.space_group_name_H-M   'P 1'
#
loop_
_entity.id
_entity.type
_entity.pdbx_description
1 polymer ?
#
loop_
_entity_poly.entity_id
_entity_poly.type
_entity_poly.pdbx_seq_one_letter_code
_entity_poly.pdbx_strand_id
1 'polypeptide(L)'
;EILLSPPFQPVKRIWNCRNDLSSIPQADVILEVRIKDMNGEVVNSLQSDTISIGESEAPVYTSVEVPAGPLGGLVNITGSVLDPDQDHLTLTMEWSATGGAPWSPATLINGPVVIPPSGDGKPANFEIIWDAQSDTPGTITPFAKFRLLLSDGGATSNWLSSYLALNTIRPVIDH
;
A
#
# COMPACT_ATOMS: atom_id res chain seq x y z
N GLU A 1 -18.86 5.12 -27.13
CA GLU A 1 -18.66 5.08 -28.59
C GLU A 1 -17.36 5.80 -28.93
N ILE A 2 -16.49 5.16 -29.71
CA ILE A 2 -15.19 5.71 -30.09
C ILE A 2 -15.21 5.85 -31.62
N LEU A 3 -15.20 7.09 -32.12
CA LEU A 3 -15.02 7.39 -33.53
C LEU A 3 -13.52 7.39 -33.85
N LEU A 4 -13.06 6.44 -34.65
CA LEU A 4 -11.69 6.39 -35.14
C LEU A 4 -11.56 7.21 -36.40
N SER A 5 -10.80 8.32 -36.35
CA SER A 5 -10.39 9.09 -37.51
C SER A 5 -8.97 8.73 -37.94
N PRO A 6 -8.62 8.65 -39.21
CA PRO A 6 -7.23 8.53 -39.66
C PRO A 6 -6.41 9.80 -39.30
N PRO A 7 -5.15 9.68 -38.89
CA PRO A 7 -4.44 8.44 -38.58
C PRO A 7 -4.99 7.77 -37.33
N PHE A 8 -5.07 6.43 -37.32
CA PHE A 8 -5.57 5.67 -36.22
C PHE A 8 -4.78 5.99 -34.95
N GLN A 9 -5.47 6.48 -33.92
CA GLN A 9 -4.87 6.75 -32.63
C GLN A 9 -5.03 5.51 -31.74
N PRO A 10 -3.99 5.12 -30.98
CA PRO A 10 -4.14 4.03 -30.02
C PRO A 10 -5.12 4.44 -28.93
N VAL A 11 -6.11 3.59 -28.68
CA VAL A 11 -7.09 3.80 -27.61
C VAL A 11 -6.68 2.98 -26.41
N LYS A 12 -6.38 3.65 -25.30
CA LYS A 12 -6.14 3.00 -24.00
C LYS A 12 -7.40 3.09 -23.16
N ARG A 13 -7.84 1.97 -22.62
CA ARG A 13 -8.88 1.88 -21.60
C ARG A 13 -8.32 1.09 -20.41
N ILE A 14 -8.68 1.51 -19.22
CA ILE A 14 -8.35 0.81 -17.98
C ILE A 14 -9.66 0.21 -17.49
N TRP A 15 -9.66 -1.10 -17.27
CA TRP A 15 -10.78 -1.82 -16.69
C TRP A 15 -10.48 -2.12 -15.23
N ASN A 16 -11.35 -1.67 -14.32
CA ASN A 16 -11.29 -2.05 -12.92
C ASN A 16 -12.07 -3.35 -12.72
N CYS A 17 -11.42 -4.48 -13.05
CA CYS A 17 -12.02 -5.80 -12.96
C CYS A 17 -12.51 -6.16 -11.54
N ARG A 18 -11.86 -5.64 -10.52
CA ARG A 18 -12.24 -5.88 -9.12
C ARG A 18 -13.64 -5.36 -8.80
N ASN A 19 -14.03 -4.20 -9.33
CA ASN A 19 -15.38 -3.68 -9.15
C ASN A 19 -16.44 -4.52 -9.86
N ASP A 20 -16.13 -5.01 -11.06
CA ASP A 20 -17.07 -5.74 -11.90
C ASP A 20 -17.16 -7.22 -11.51
N LEU A 21 -16.09 -7.78 -10.94
CA LEU A 21 -15.94 -9.19 -10.59
C LEU A 21 -15.81 -9.41 -9.06
N SER A 22 -16.22 -8.43 -8.25
CA SER A 22 -16.05 -8.45 -6.79
C SER A 22 -16.65 -9.65 -6.05
N SER A 23 -17.59 -10.35 -6.68
CA SER A 23 -18.22 -11.56 -6.14
C SER A 23 -17.62 -12.86 -6.69
N ILE A 24 -16.63 -12.79 -7.56
CA ILE A 24 -16.02 -13.94 -8.22
C ILE A 24 -14.59 -14.08 -7.70
N PRO A 25 -14.29 -15.07 -6.84
CA PRO A 25 -12.98 -15.20 -6.23
C PRO A 25 -11.87 -15.53 -7.23
N GLN A 26 -12.21 -16.18 -8.33
CA GLN A 26 -11.30 -16.47 -9.42
C GLN A 26 -12.08 -16.59 -10.72
N ALA A 27 -11.62 -15.98 -11.79
CA ALA A 27 -12.29 -16.03 -13.09
C ALA A 27 -11.31 -16.00 -14.25
N ASP A 28 -11.60 -16.81 -15.25
CA ASP A 28 -11.00 -16.70 -16.57
C ASP A 28 -11.93 -15.87 -17.45
N VAL A 29 -11.43 -14.74 -17.94
CA VAL A 29 -12.21 -13.80 -18.74
C VAL A 29 -11.59 -13.60 -20.11
N ILE A 30 -12.45 -13.29 -21.08
CA ILE A 30 -12.06 -12.87 -22.42
C ILE A 30 -12.59 -11.46 -22.62
N LEU A 31 -11.70 -10.52 -22.93
CA LEU A 31 -12.09 -9.15 -23.28
C LEU A 31 -12.48 -9.11 -24.75
N GLU A 32 -13.66 -8.57 -25.03
CA GLU A 32 -14.11 -8.36 -26.40
C GLU A 32 -14.25 -6.86 -26.68
N VAL A 33 -13.59 -6.40 -27.73
CA VAL A 33 -13.76 -5.04 -28.28
C VAL A 33 -14.62 -5.14 -29.53
N ARG A 34 -15.79 -4.51 -29.51
CA ARG A 34 -16.71 -4.44 -30.64
C ARG A 34 -16.69 -3.07 -31.26
N ILE A 35 -16.47 -3.02 -32.55
CA ILE A 35 -16.59 -1.81 -33.39
C ILE A 35 -17.98 -1.80 -33.94
N LYS A 36 -18.73 -0.71 -33.71
CA LYS A 36 -20.10 -0.52 -34.24
C LYS A 36 -20.12 0.62 -35.25
N ASP A 37 -20.97 0.49 -36.25
CA ASP A 37 -21.28 1.58 -37.19
C ASP A 37 -22.21 2.63 -36.52
N MET A 38 -22.58 3.65 -37.31
CA MET A 38 -23.48 4.72 -36.85
C MET A 38 -24.90 4.24 -36.55
N ASN A 39 -25.30 3.07 -37.05
CA ASN A 39 -26.60 2.46 -36.79
C ASN A 39 -26.58 1.55 -35.57
N GLY A 40 -25.40 1.36 -34.95
CA GLY A 40 -25.20 0.50 -33.81
C GLY A 40 -24.92 -0.97 -34.12
N GLU A 41 -24.79 -1.31 -35.41
CA GLU A 41 -24.46 -2.66 -35.85
C GLU A 41 -22.98 -2.95 -35.67
N VAL A 42 -22.66 -4.18 -35.18
CA VAL A 42 -21.28 -4.61 -34.99
C VAL A 42 -20.66 -4.92 -36.36
N VAL A 43 -19.70 -4.10 -36.78
CA VAL A 43 -18.97 -4.27 -38.03
C VAL A 43 -17.67 -5.04 -37.87
N ASN A 44 -17.13 -5.09 -36.65
CA ASN A 44 -15.96 -5.89 -36.35
C ASN A 44 -15.89 -6.16 -34.84
N SER A 45 -15.21 -7.25 -34.45
CA SER A 45 -14.87 -7.53 -33.07
C SER A 45 -13.48 -8.15 -32.97
N LEU A 46 -12.81 -7.89 -31.83
CA LEU A 46 -11.53 -8.48 -31.47
C LEU A 46 -11.64 -9.02 -30.05
N GLN A 47 -11.22 -10.25 -29.86
CA GLN A 47 -11.15 -10.87 -28.53
C GLN A 47 -9.69 -11.01 -28.10
N SER A 48 -9.44 -10.84 -26.81
CA SER A 48 -8.15 -11.19 -26.18
C SER A 48 -8.01 -12.71 -26.08
N ASP A 49 -6.80 -13.15 -25.78
CA ASP A 49 -6.60 -14.46 -25.15
C ASP A 49 -7.29 -14.48 -23.77
N THR A 50 -7.46 -15.67 -23.21
CA THR A 50 -7.98 -15.84 -21.85
C THR A 50 -7.08 -15.15 -20.85
N ILE A 51 -7.66 -14.31 -20.00
CA ILE A 51 -6.99 -13.60 -18.91
C ILE A 51 -7.50 -14.20 -17.60
N SER A 52 -6.64 -14.81 -16.81
CA SER A 52 -7.01 -15.28 -15.47
C SER A 52 -6.97 -14.11 -14.49
N ILE A 53 -8.08 -13.93 -13.78
CA ILE A 53 -8.23 -12.93 -12.72
C ILE A 53 -8.41 -13.72 -11.43
N GLY A 54 -7.42 -13.58 -10.51
CA GLY A 54 -7.43 -14.25 -9.22
C GLY A 54 -7.90 -13.35 -8.08
N GLU A 55 -8.06 -13.95 -6.90
CA GLU A 55 -8.13 -13.20 -5.65
C GLU A 55 -6.81 -12.46 -5.41
N SER A 56 -6.88 -11.31 -4.75
CA SER A 56 -5.71 -10.59 -4.32
C SER A 56 -4.98 -11.38 -3.24
N GLU A 57 -3.70 -11.66 -3.45
CA GLU A 57 -2.85 -12.27 -2.44
C GLU A 57 -2.33 -11.22 -1.47
N ALA A 58 -2.30 -11.56 -0.17
CA ALA A 58 -1.89 -10.61 0.84
C ALA A 58 -0.40 -10.25 0.69
N PRO A 59 -0.05 -8.95 0.73
CA PRO A 59 1.33 -8.51 0.71
C PRO A 59 2.08 -8.97 1.97
N VAL A 60 3.39 -9.17 1.86
CA VAL A 60 4.24 -9.65 2.94
C VAL A 60 5.44 -8.73 3.17
N TYR A 61 5.83 -8.56 4.44
CA TYR A 61 7.09 -7.89 4.78
C TYR A 61 8.27 -8.83 4.54
N THR A 62 9.27 -8.35 3.82
CA THR A 62 10.53 -9.08 3.61
C THR A 62 11.64 -8.60 4.52
N SER A 63 11.60 -7.32 4.92
CA SER A 63 12.45 -6.75 5.97
C SER A 63 11.77 -5.56 6.63
N VAL A 64 12.10 -5.30 7.91
CA VAL A 64 11.79 -4.05 8.62
C VAL A 64 12.95 -3.72 9.53
N GLU A 65 13.48 -2.50 9.41
CA GLU A 65 14.59 -2.00 10.18
C GLU A 65 14.14 -0.81 11.02
N VAL A 66 14.46 -0.85 12.31
CA VAL A 66 14.17 0.19 13.28
C VAL A 66 15.47 0.65 13.91
N PRO A 67 15.72 1.96 14.06
CA PRO A 67 16.91 2.44 14.72
C PRO A 67 17.04 1.89 16.15
N ALA A 68 18.27 1.59 16.55
CA ALA A 68 18.56 1.09 17.89
C ALA A 68 18.59 2.23 18.94
N GLY A 69 18.29 1.90 20.20
CA GLY A 69 18.40 2.80 21.35
C GLY A 69 17.11 3.52 21.71
N PRO A 70 17.15 4.38 22.75
CA PRO A 70 16.03 5.25 23.06
C PRO A 70 15.83 6.26 21.92
N LEU A 71 14.65 6.21 21.28
CA LEU A 71 14.30 7.04 20.14
C LEU A 71 13.47 8.24 20.59
N GLY A 72 13.63 9.38 19.93
CA GLY A 72 12.86 10.60 20.18
C GLY A 72 12.85 11.48 18.95
N GLY A 73 11.91 12.45 18.92
CA GLY A 73 11.74 13.28 17.76
C GLY A 73 11.20 12.50 16.56
N LEU A 74 11.91 12.58 15.45
CA LEU A 74 11.58 11.84 14.22
C LEU A 74 12.23 10.46 14.25
N VAL A 75 11.42 9.43 14.06
CA VAL A 75 11.86 8.03 14.00
C VAL A 75 11.74 7.53 12.57
N ASN A 76 12.87 7.17 11.97
CA ASN A 76 12.91 6.63 10.62
C ASN A 76 12.84 5.10 10.66
N ILE A 77 11.81 4.52 10.05
CA ILE A 77 11.60 3.08 9.91
C ILE A 77 11.66 2.76 8.43
N THR A 78 12.56 1.85 8.06
CA THR A 78 12.72 1.40 6.68
C THR A 78 12.43 -0.08 6.54
N GLY A 79 12.22 -0.52 5.32
CA GLY A 79 12.02 -1.93 5.07
C GLY A 79 11.72 -2.24 3.62
N SER A 80 11.36 -3.48 3.38
CA SER A 80 10.94 -3.95 2.07
C SER A 80 9.75 -4.89 2.17
N VAL A 81 8.94 -4.88 1.13
CA VAL A 81 7.69 -5.63 1.03
C VAL A 81 7.61 -6.30 -0.34
N LEU A 82 7.00 -7.46 -0.38
CA LEU A 82 6.67 -8.16 -1.60
C LEU A 82 5.15 -8.26 -1.72
N ASP A 83 4.64 -7.81 -2.84
CA ASP A 83 3.26 -8.02 -3.24
C ASP A 83 3.22 -8.97 -4.43
N PRO A 84 2.61 -10.18 -4.28
CA PRO A 84 2.56 -11.15 -5.37
C PRO A 84 1.83 -10.64 -6.62
N ASP A 85 0.80 -9.82 -6.41
CA ASP A 85 -0.05 -9.28 -7.48
C ASP A 85 0.52 -8.01 -8.12
N GLN A 86 1.60 -7.46 -7.54
CA GLN A 86 2.26 -6.24 -8.01
C GLN A 86 1.32 -5.03 -8.02
N ASP A 87 0.46 -4.91 -7.01
CA ASP A 87 -0.42 -3.78 -6.81
C ASP A 87 0.29 -2.63 -6.05
N HIS A 88 -0.37 -1.47 -5.98
CA HIS A 88 0.06 -0.38 -5.11
C HIS A 88 -0.34 -0.70 -3.67
N LEU A 89 0.61 -0.64 -2.75
CA LEU A 89 0.36 -0.90 -1.34
C LEU A 89 0.17 0.41 -0.57
N THR A 90 -0.79 0.40 0.34
CA THR A 90 -0.95 1.44 1.37
C THR A 90 -0.43 0.89 2.69
N LEU A 91 0.46 1.63 3.36
CA LEU A 91 1.00 1.26 4.65
C LEU A 91 0.38 2.12 5.76
N THR A 92 -0.17 1.45 6.77
CA THR A 92 -0.71 2.06 7.98
C THR A 92 0.21 1.75 9.16
N MET A 93 0.48 2.76 9.99
CA MET A 93 1.24 2.61 11.23
C MET A 93 0.40 3.03 12.43
N GLU A 94 0.42 2.21 13.47
CA GLU A 94 -0.13 2.52 14.78
C GLU A 94 0.92 2.28 15.86
N TRP A 95 0.76 2.96 16.98
CA TRP A 95 1.68 2.84 18.13
C TRP A 95 0.94 2.70 19.45
N SER A 96 1.63 2.21 20.47
CA SER A 96 1.15 2.09 21.85
C SER A 96 2.29 2.36 22.83
N ALA A 97 2.04 3.19 23.83
CA ALA A 97 3.00 3.47 24.90
C ALA A 97 3.20 2.27 25.86
N THR A 98 2.23 1.38 25.94
CA THR A 98 2.19 0.26 26.90
C THR A 98 2.58 -1.08 26.31
N GLY A 99 2.89 -1.11 25.02
CA GLY A 99 3.23 -2.34 24.29
C GLY A 99 2.02 -3.20 23.89
N GLY A 100 0.80 -2.72 24.12
CA GLY A 100 -0.47 -3.37 23.76
C GLY A 100 -1.58 -2.37 23.55
N ALA A 101 -2.82 -2.81 23.56
CA ALA A 101 -3.97 -1.90 23.45
C ALA A 101 -4.03 -0.90 24.62
N PRO A 102 -4.51 0.34 24.42
CA PRO A 102 -5.02 0.87 23.16
C PRO A 102 -3.92 1.21 22.14
N TRP A 103 -4.30 1.15 20.86
CA TRP A 103 -3.45 1.56 19.73
C TRP A 103 -3.92 2.91 19.21
N SER A 104 -2.99 3.78 18.85
CA SER A 104 -3.24 5.09 18.26
C SER A 104 -2.58 5.19 16.89
N PRO A 105 -3.22 5.85 15.91
CA PRO A 105 -2.55 6.14 14.64
C PRO A 105 -1.26 6.94 14.86
N ALA A 106 -0.21 6.61 14.12
CA ALA A 106 1.05 7.35 14.16
C ALA A 106 0.98 8.61 13.28
N THR A 107 1.56 9.71 13.77
CA THR A 107 1.72 10.93 12.97
C THR A 107 2.92 10.79 12.06
N LEU A 108 2.67 10.63 10.75
CA LEU A 108 3.70 10.47 9.73
C LEU A 108 4.02 11.80 9.06
N ILE A 109 5.31 12.17 9.02
CA ILE A 109 5.78 13.43 8.40
C ILE A 109 5.62 13.39 6.87
N ASN A 110 5.88 12.24 6.26
CA ASN A 110 5.73 12.06 4.82
C ASN A 110 4.29 11.73 4.37
N GLY A 111 3.30 11.84 5.28
CA GLY A 111 1.90 11.55 5.00
C GLY A 111 1.61 10.06 4.81
N PRO A 112 0.48 9.72 4.19
CA PRO A 112 0.17 8.33 3.87
C PRO A 112 1.25 7.71 2.99
N VAL A 113 1.78 6.56 3.40
CA VAL A 113 2.85 5.87 2.65
C VAL A 113 2.21 4.95 1.63
N VAL A 114 2.43 5.28 0.35
CA VAL A 114 2.02 4.44 -0.79
C VAL A 114 3.28 3.87 -1.41
N ILE A 115 3.34 2.55 -1.53
CA ILE A 115 4.48 1.82 -2.09
C ILE A 115 4.07 1.35 -3.48
N PRO A 116 4.74 1.84 -4.54
CA PRO A 116 4.47 1.38 -5.89
C PRO A 116 4.99 -0.05 -6.09
N PRO A 117 4.41 -0.82 -7.02
CA PRO A 117 4.94 -2.14 -7.37
C PRO A 117 6.36 -2.02 -7.92
N SER A 118 7.19 -3.00 -7.63
CA SER A 118 8.57 -3.06 -8.15
C SER A 118 8.62 -3.37 -9.66
N GLY A 119 7.57 -3.97 -10.20
CA GLY A 119 7.41 -4.28 -11.63
C GLY A 119 8.19 -5.51 -12.12
N ASP A 120 8.94 -6.17 -11.28
CA ASP A 120 9.79 -7.30 -11.64
C ASP A 120 9.69 -8.50 -10.67
N GLY A 121 8.68 -8.50 -9.80
CA GLY A 121 8.45 -9.55 -8.79
C GLY A 121 9.45 -9.51 -7.64
N LYS A 122 10.23 -8.44 -7.50
CA LYS A 122 11.14 -8.22 -6.39
C LYS A 122 10.50 -7.40 -5.28
N PRO A 123 11.07 -7.43 -4.06
CA PRO A 123 10.60 -6.56 -2.99
C PRO A 123 10.74 -5.07 -3.34
N ALA A 124 9.71 -4.30 -3.04
CA ALA A 124 9.72 -2.83 -3.08
C ALA A 124 10.14 -2.28 -1.72
N ASN A 125 10.93 -1.20 -1.71
CA ASN A 125 11.37 -0.57 -0.48
C ASN A 125 10.37 0.48 0.00
N PHE A 126 10.30 0.67 1.33
CA PHE A 126 9.53 1.75 1.95
C PHE A 126 10.34 2.47 3.02
N GLU A 127 9.93 3.71 3.30
CA GLU A 127 10.43 4.54 4.38
C GLU A 127 9.26 5.24 5.07
N ILE A 128 9.25 5.19 6.40
CA ILE A 128 8.29 5.89 7.26
C ILE A 128 9.07 6.85 8.15
N ILE A 129 8.66 8.10 8.20
CA ILE A 129 9.18 9.07 9.17
C ILE A 129 8.05 9.39 10.16
N TRP A 130 8.14 8.77 11.35
CA TRP A 130 7.18 8.94 12.43
C TRP A 130 7.59 10.10 13.34
N ASP A 131 6.66 11.05 13.57
CA ASP A 131 6.85 12.10 14.58
C ASP A 131 6.45 11.61 15.97
N ALA A 132 7.35 10.82 16.59
CA ALA A 132 7.15 10.30 17.93
C ALA A 132 7.08 11.41 18.98
N GLN A 133 7.69 12.58 18.72
CA GLN A 133 7.62 13.72 19.63
C GLN A 133 6.22 14.33 19.71
N SER A 134 5.51 14.38 18.60
CA SER A 134 4.11 14.86 18.56
C SER A 134 3.17 13.87 19.21
N ASP A 135 3.37 12.58 19.01
CA ASP A 135 2.48 11.54 19.54
C ASP A 135 2.71 11.27 21.03
N THR A 136 3.96 11.41 21.53
CA THR A 136 4.34 11.08 22.91
C THR A 136 5.14 12.21 23.57
N PRO A 137 4.61 13.43 23.68
CA PRO A 137 5.38 14.57 24.19
C PRO A 137 5.82 14.36 25.65
N GLY A 138 7.11 14.57 25.91
CA GLY A 138 7.67 14.52 27.25
C GLY A 138 7.64 13.14 27.91
N THR A 139 7.64 12.07 27.12
CA THR A 139 7.49 10.71 27.62
C THR A 139 8.81 9.94 27.58
N ILE A 140 9.05 9.13 28.61
CA ILE A 140 10.04 8.05 28.60
C ILE A 140 9.30 6.73 28.76
N THR A 141 9.41 5.86 27.78
CA THR A 141 8.89 4.50 27.87
C THR A 141 9.81 3.49 27.21
N PRO A 142 10.31 2.49 27.94
CA PRO A 142 11.11 1.41 27.36
C PRO A 142 10.28 0.35 26.64
N PHE A 143 8.95 0.40 26.76
CA PHE A 143 8.04 -0.66 26.33
C PHE A 143 7.04 -0.18 25.27
N ALA A 144 7.32 0.94 24.61
CA ALA A 144 6.49 1.34 23.47
C ALA A 144 6.54 0.25 22.39
N LYS A 145 5.46 0.16 21.65
CA LYS A 145 5.35 -0.78 20.54
C LYS A 145 4.69 -0.08 19.37
N PHE A 146 5.17 -0.33 18.17
CA PHE A 146 4.45 0.02 16.96
C PHE A 146 3.98 -1.23 16.25
N ARG A 147 3.04 -1.03 15.31
CA ARG A 147 2.61 -2.05 14.37
C ARG A 147 2.33 -1.45 13.01
N LEU A 148 2.60 -2.24 11.99
CA LEU A 148 2.44 -1.88 10.58
C LEU A 148 1.45 -2.82 9.91
N LEU A 149 0.59 -2.28 9.04
CA LEU A 149 -0.33 -3.03 8.20
C LEU A 149 -0.16 -2.58 6.76
N LEU A 150 -0.06 -3.54 5.84
CA LEU A 150 -0.10 -3.29 4.40
C LEU A 150 -1.47 -3.67 3.86
N SER A 151 -1.93 -2.91 2.87
CA SER A 151 -3.13 -3.21 2.10
C SER A 151 -2.92 -2.85 0.64
N ASP A 152 -3.28 -3.74 -0.25
CA ASP A 152 -3.35 -3.52 -1.70
C ASP A 152 -4.74 -3.07 -2.17
N GLY A 153 -5.69 -2.92 -1.22
CA GLY A 153 -7.08 -2.60 -1.47
C GLY A 153 -7.97 -3.83 -1.69
N GLY A 154 -7.42 -5.03 -1.85
CA GLY A 154 -8.13 -6.31 -1.95
C GLY A 154 -7.82 -7.22 -0.79
N ALA A 155 -6.55 -7.30 -0.42
CA ALA A 155 -6.07 -8.08 0.70
C ALA A 155 -5.25 -7.22 1.68
N THR A 156 -4.98 -7.75 2.85
CA THR A 156 -4.14 -7.11 3.86
C THR A 156 -3.14 -8.10 4.44
N SER A 157 -1.93 -7.61 4.75
CA SER A 157 -0.96 -8.39 5.50
C SER A 157 -1.43 -8.67 6.93
N ASN A 158 -0.76 -9.57 7.61
CA ASN A 158 -0.81 -9.60 9.06
C ASN A 158 -0.14 -8.37 9.66
N TRP A 159 -0.58 -7.93 10.87
CA TRP A 159 0.11 -6.89 11.61
C TRP A 159 1.54 -7.32 11.93
N LEU A 160 2.52 -6.56 11.42
CA LEU A 160 3.91 -6.66 11.89
C LEU A 160 4.10 -5.71 13.07
N SER A 161 4.67 -6.17 14.17
CA SER A 161 4.88 -5.30 15.33
C SER A 161 6.28 -5.48 15.96
N SER A 162 6.82 -4.39 16.49
CA SER A 162 8.10 -4.39 17.19
C SER A 162 8.07 -3.46 18.39
N TYR A 163 8.84 -3.83 19.43
CA TYR A 163 9.08 -2.96 20.59
C TYR A 163 10.17 -1.94 20.26
N LEU A 164 10.05 -0.78 20.91
CA LEU A 164 11.07 0.25 20.89
C LEU A 164 11.07 1.04 22.19
N ALA A 165 12.22 1.60 22.59
CA ALA A 165 12.31 2.52 23.68
C ALA A 165 12.13 3.96 23.16
N LEU A 166 11.26 4.73 23.81
CA LEU A 166 11.04 6.14 23.50
C LEU A 166 11.59 7.04 24.61
N ASN A 167 12.25 8.11 24.21
CA ASN A 167 12.62 9.23 25.06
C ASN A 167 12.35 10.54 24.31
N THR A 168 11.17 11.10 24.51
CA THR A 168 10.72 12.34 23.85
C THR A 168 10.81 13.56 24.79
N ILE A 169 11.57 13.47 25.88
CA ILE A 169 11.85 14.61 26.75
C ILE A 169 12.78 15.58 25.99
N ARG A 170 12.33 16.82 25.85
CA ARG A 170 13.18 17.88 25.28
C ARG A 170 14.27 18.26 26.28
N PRO A 171 15.53 18.39 25.85
CA PRO A 171 16.57 18.95 26.71
C PRO A 171 16.18 20.37 27.14
N VAL A 172 16.29 20.63 28.46
CA VAL A 172 16.17 22.00 28.99
C VAL A 172 17.57 22.61 28.88
N ILE A 173 17.69 23.70 28.14
CA ILE A 173 18.90 24.51 28.11
C ILE A 173 18.71 25.59 29.16
N ASP A 174 19.36 25.44 30.33
CA ASP A 174 19.47 26.53 31.31
C ASP A 174 20.45 27.56 30.77
N HIS A 175 19.97 28.81 30.65
CA HIS A 175 20.76 29.97 30.23
C HIS A 175 21.25 30.75 31.45
#